data_54d4f6d4787b82d5becbcac0f1820d82
#
_entry.id   54d4f6d4787b82d5becbcac0f1820d82
#
_cell.length_a   1.000
_cell.length_b   1.000
_cell.length_c   1.000
_cell.angle_alpha   90.00
_cell.angle_beta   90.00
_cell.angle_gamma   90.00
#
_symmetry.space_group_name_H-M   'P 1'
#
loop_
_entity.id
_entity.type
_entity.pdbx_description
1 polymer ?
#
loop_
_entity_poly.entity_id
_entity_poly.type
_entity_poly.pdbx_seq_one_letter_code
_entity_poly.pdbx_strand_id
1 'polypeptide(L)'
;MRDGDILKDKKILIVDDEPDILETLMELIDMCLIDTAPDFETAKKFLSKNTYDAAILDIMGVRGYDLLQITTQKDIPALMLTAHALSPEHLIKSIKEGAHSYVPKDKMVDIETFLSDLILAHEKGLKKHGRWFERLKPFFDKQFGPEWREADKDFWKDFDLKYMVTKEEVGDVI
;
A
#
# COMPACT_ATOMS: atom_id res chain seq x y z
N MET A 1 14.59 12.35 -7.66
CA MET A 1 13.71 11.82 -8.73
C MET A 1 12.27 12.08 -8.35
N ARG A 2 11.47 12.58 -9.28
CA ARG A 2 10.05 12.84 -9.05
C ARG A 2 9.26 11.54 -9.03
N ASP A 3 8.12 11.54 -8.32
CA ASP A 3 7.24 10.37 -8.24
C ASP A 3 6.84 9.87 -9.63
N GLY A 4 6.48 10.79 -10.55
CA GLY A 4 6.10 10.42 -11.91
C GLY A 4 7.22 9.74 -12.69
N ASP A 5 8.47 10.11 -12.43
CA ASP A 5 9.63 9.47 -13.07
C ASP A 5 9.85 8.04 -12.55
N ILE A 6 9.65 7.85 -11.24
CA ILE A 6 9.75 6.53 -10.61
C ILE A 6 8.68 5.60 -11.16
N LEU A 7 7.45 6.10 -11.33
CA LEU A 7 6.29 5.33 -11.72
C LEU A 7 6.15 5.12 -13.22
N LYS A 8 6.89 5.88 -14.03
CA LYS A 8 6.76 5.81 -15.48
C LYS A 8 6.97 4.38 -15.99
N ASP A 9 6.00 3.89 -16.75
CA ASP A 9 6.00 2.56 -17.38
C ASP A 9 6.04 1.39 -16.38
N LYS A 10 5.85 1.66 -15.09
CA LYS A 10 5.70 0.59 -14.08
C LYS A 10 4.37 -0.14 -14.30
N LYS A 11 4.41 -1.45 -14.19
CA LYS A 11 3.24 -2.29 -14.41
C LYS A 11 2.50 -2.51 -13.10
N ILE A 12 1.27 -2.02 -13.05
CA ILE A 12 0.47 -1.97 -11.80
C ILE A 12 -0.82 -2.74 -11.99
N LEU A 13 -1.15 -3.60 -11.04
CA LEU A 13 -2.47 -4.24 -10.96
C LEU A 13 -3.30 -3.51 -9.91
N ILE A 14 -4.50 -3.06 -10.29
CA ILE A 14 -5.43 -2.41 -9.37
C ILE A 14 -6.67 -3.29 -9.22
N VAL A 15 -7.02 -3.65 -7.98
CA VAL A 15 -8.16 -4.52 -7.69
C VAL A 15 -9.12 -3.81 -6.73
N ASP A 16 -10.31 -3.52 -7.20
CA ASP A 16 -11.38 -2.87 -6.42
C ASP A 16 -12.71 -3.18 -7.10
N ASP A 17 -13.75 -3.45 -6.32
CA ASP A 17 -15.08 -3.74 -6.87
C ASP A 17 -15.89 -2.48 -7.19
N GLU A 18 -15.39 -1.29 -6.85
CA GLU A 18 -16.01 -0.01 -7.16
C GLU A 18 -15.42 0.56 -8.46
N PRO A 19 -16.22 0.62 -9.55
CA PRO A 19 -15.73 1.13 -10.84
C PRO A 19 -15.17 2.55 -10.76
N ASP A 20 -15.77 3.41 -9.94
CA ASP A 20 -15.33 4.80 -9.77
C ASP A 20 -13.92 4.87 -9.18
N ILE A 21 -13.57 3.97 -8.27
CA ILE A 21 -12.24 3.91 -7.68
C ILE A 21 -11.21 3.47 -8.72
N LEU A 22 -11.53 2.44 -9.50
CA LEU A 22 -10.64 1.98 -10.59
C LEU A 22 -10.35 3.12 -11.56
N GLU A 23 -11.39 3.83 -11.98
CA GLU A 23 -11.29 4.94 -12.92
C GLU A 23 -10.44 6.08 -12.37
N THR A 24 -10.70 6.47 -11.11
CA THR A 24 -9.94 7.54 -10.44
C THR A 24 -8.46 7.18 -10.32
N LEU A 25 -8.16 5.96 -9.93
CA LEU A 25 -6.77 5.51 -9.81
C LEU A 25 -6.06 5.51 -11.17
N MET A 26 -6.74 5.05 -12.22
CA MET A 26 -6.17 5.07 -13.57
C MET A 26 -5.79 6.49 -14.01
N GLU A 27 -6.57 7.49 -13.63
CA GLU A 27 -6.28 8.89 -13.92
C GLU A 27 -5.11 9.41 -13.10
N LEU A 28 -5.06 9.04 -11.80
CA LEU A 28 -4.05 9.54 -10.87
C LEU A 28 -2.64 9.00 -11.18
N ILE A 29 -2.54 7.79 -11.72
CA ILE A 29 -1.26 7.18 -12.08
C ILE A 29 -1.19 6.79 -13.55
N ASP A 30 -1.63 7.70 -14.41
CA ASP A 30 -1.71 7.48 -15.86
C ASP A 30 -0.36 7.25 -16.55
N MET A 31 0.76 7.56 -15.87
CA MET A 31 2.10 7.26 -16.36
C MET A 31 2.47 5.78 -16.25
N CYS A 32 1.67 4.99 -15.52
CA CYS A 32 1.90 3.55 -15.35
C CYS A 32 1.21 2.74 -16.45
N LEU A 33 1.62 1.48 -16.58
CA LEU A 33 0.93 0.48 -17.39
C LEU A 33 -0.02 -0.28 -16.45
N ILE A 34 -1.33 -0.12 -16.61
CA ILE A 34 -2.30 -0.53 -15.61
C ILE A 34 -3.21 -1.64 -16.14
N ASP A 35 -3.35 -2.72 -15.35
CA ASP A 35 -4.44 -3.67 -15.47
C ASP A 35 -5.39 -3.48 -14.28
N THR A 36 -6.68 -3.52 -14.52
CA THR A 36 -7.70 -3.40 -13.47
C THR A 36 -8.51 -4.68 -13.36
N ALA A 37 -8.88 -5.04 -12.14
CA ALA A 37 -9.73 -6.20 -11.87
C ALA A 37 -10.82 -5.81 -10.87
N PRO A 38 -12.11 -6.07 -11.21
CA PRO A 38 -13.21 -5.73 -10.31
C PRO A 38 -13.52 -6.82 -9.26
N ASP A 39 -12.85 -7.97 -9.34
CA ASP A 39 -13.12 -9.11 -8.46
C ASP A 39 -11.87 -9.99 -8.28
N PHE A 40 -11.97 -10.89 -7.32
CA PHE A 40 -10.89 -11.82 -6.97
C PHE A 40 -10.47 -12.70 -8.14
N GLU A 41 -11.43 -13.30 -8.84
CA GLU A 41 -11.12 -14.26 -9.90
C GLU A 41 -10.37 -13.62 -11.07
N THR A 42 -10.77 -12.42 -11.45
CA THR A 42 -10.10 -11.65 -12.51
C THR A 42 -8.68 -11.29 -12.09
N ALA A 43 -8.52 -10.80 -10.85
CA ALA A 43 -7.20 -10.47 -10.31
C ALA A 43 -6.28 -11.69 -10.27
N LYS A 44 -6.81 -12.82 -9.83
CA LYS A 44 -6.05 -14.07 -9.77
C LYS A 44 -5.55 -14.50 -11.15
N LYS A 45 -6.40 -14.37 -12.17
CA LYS A 45 -6.02 -14.67 -13.56
C LYS A 45 -4.89 -13.76 -14.03
N PHE A 46 -4.99 -12.45 -13.78
CA PHE A 46 -3.92 -11.52 -14.13
C PHE A 46 -2.61 -11.90 -13.43
N LEU A 47 -2.66 -12.21 -12.16
CA LEU A 47 -1.48 -12.57 -11.38
C LEU A 47 -0.85 -13.89 -11.84
N SER A 48 -1.64 -14.80 -12.41
CA SER A 48 -1.11 -16.07 -12.94
C SER A 48 -0.43 -15.93 -14.29
N LYS A 49 -0.78 -14.88 -15.06
CA LYS A 49 -0.30 -14.70 -16.44
C LYS A 49 0.72 -13.60 -16.61
N ASN A 50 0.77 -12.65 -15.70
CA ASN A 50 1.61 -11.46 -15.82
C ASN A 50 2.44 -11.25 -14.56
N THR A 51 3.54 -10.48 -14.71
CA THR A 51 4.28 -9.95 -13.58
C THR A 51 3.92 -8.47 -13.42
N TYR A 52 3.98 -7.96 -12.18
CA TYR A 52 3.69 -6.57 -11.87
C TYR A 52 4.78 -6.00 -10.98
N ASP A 53 5.01 -4.70 -11.12
CA ASP A 53 5.93 -3.97 -10.23
C ASP A 53 5.28 -3.65 -8.89
N ALA A 54 3.96 -3.55 -8.86
CA ALA A 54 3.20 -3.35 -7.62
C ALA A 54 1.72 -3.70 -7.86
N ALA A 55 0.99 -3.87 -6.76
CA ALA A 55 -0.45 -4.06 -6.77
C ALA A 55 -1.11 -3.12 -5.77
N ILE A 56 -2.28 -2.59 -6.14
CA ILE A 56 -3.16 -1.83 -5.25
C ILE A 56 -4.40 -2.68 -5.02
N LEU A 57 -4.64 -3.07 -3.77
CA LEU A 57 -5.67 -4.05 -3.41
C LEU A 57 -6.67 -3.45 -2.43
N ASP A 58 -7.96 -3.47 -2.78
CA ASP A 58 -9.02 -3.21 -1.82
C ASP A 58 -9.09 -4.40 -0.85
N ILE A 59 -9.37 -4.14 0.43
CA ILE A 59 -9.47 -5.21 1.44
C ILE A 59 -10.80 -5.95 1.32
N MET A 60 -11.90 -5.20 1.29
CA MET A 60 -13.26 -5.75 1.27
C MET A 60 -13.78 -5.85 -0.15
N GLY A 61 -14.63 -6.86 -0.41
CA GLY A 61 -15.28 -7.02 -1.69
C GLY A 61 -14.52 -7.83 -2.74
N VAL A 62 -13.19 -7.86 -2.65
CA VAL A 62 -12.33 -8.58 -3.61
C VAL A 62 -11.42 -9.61 -2.95
N ARG A 63 -11.65 -9.93 -1.69
CA ARG A 63 -10.82 -10.83 -0.90
C ARG A 63 -9.36 -10.34 -0.87
N GLY A 64 -9.17 -9.08 -0.48
CA GLY A 64 -7.87 -8.40 -0.54
C GLY A 64 -6.75 -9.12 0.19
N TYR A 65 -7.01 -9.74 1.34
CA TYR A 65 -5.97 -10.46 2.08
C TYR A 65 -5.54 -11.75 1.38
N ASP A 66 -6.47 -12.44 0.68
CA ASP A 66 -6.11 -13.61 -0.13
C ASP A 66 -5.24 -13.21 -1.31
N LEU A 67 -5.57 -12.08 -1.95
CA LEU A 67 -4.73 -11.52 -3.02
C LEU A 67 -3.37 -11.08 -2.49
N LEU A 68 -3.33 -10.52 -1.29
CA LEU A 68 -2.06 -10.13 -0.64
C LEU A 68 -1.14 -11.34 -0.46
N GLN A 69 -1.67 -12.49 -0.08
CA GLN A 69 -0.87 -13.71 0.03
C GLN A 69 -0.27 -14.10 -1.32
N ILE A 70 -1.05 -14.00 -2.39
CA ILE A 70 -0.57 -14.31 -3.74
C ILE A 70 0.56 -13.36 -4.15
N THR A 71 0.35 -12.05 -3.97
CA THR A 71 1.36 -11.05 -4.34
C THR A 71 2.63 -11.20 -3.52
N THR A 72 2.51 -11.49 -2.22
CA THR A 72 3.65 -11.72 -1.33
C THR A 72 4.47 -12.94 -1.80
N GLN A 73 3.82 -14.04 -2.16
CA GLN A 73 4.49 -15.23 -2.67
C GLN A 73 5.23 -14.98 -3.98
N LYS A 74 4.74 -14.04 -4.78
CA LYS A 74 5.34 -13.65 -6.07
C LYS A 74 6.34 -12.50 -5.95
N ASP A 75 6.59 -12.02 -4.73
CA ASP A 75 7.46 -10.86 -4.47
C ASP A 75 6.99 -9.60 -5.20
N ILE A 76 5.67 -9.41 -5.28
CA ILE A 76 5.05 -8.20 -5.81
C ILE A 76 4.65 -7.33 -4.61
N PRO A 77 5.23 -6.14 -4.44
CA PRO A 77 4.85 -5.28 -3.33
C PRO A 77 3.41 -4.80 -3.50
N ALA A 78 2.65 -4.84 -2.41
CA ALA A 78 1.23 -4.52 -2.43
C ALA A 78 0.88 -3.40 -1.46
N LEU A 79 0.03 -2.48 -1.93
CA LEU A 79 -0.57 -1.41 -1.16
C LEU A 79 -2.03 -1.78 -0.91
N MET A 80 -2.43 -1.82 0.38
CA MET A 80 -3.83 -2.01 0.73
C MET A 80 -4.52 -0.65 0.72
N LEU A 81 -5.62 -0.54 -0.02
CA LEU A 81 -6.40 0.70 -0.12
C LEU A 81 -7.82 0.43 0.39
N THR A 82 -8.26 1.14 1.41
CA THR A 82 -9.52 0.77 2.07
C THR A 82 -10.36 1.94 2.56
N ALA A 83 -11.69 1.77 2.50
CA ALA A 83 -12.66 2.61 3.18
C ALA A 83 -13.37 1.81 4.27
N HIS A 84 -13.81 0.61 3.95
CA HIS A 84 -14.67 -0.20 4.83
C HIS A 84 -13.89 -0.99 5.89
N ALA A 85 -12.60 -1.22 5.66
CA ALA A 85 -11.74 -1.92 6.61
C ALA A 85 -10.71 -0.97 7.24
N LEU A 86 -11.13 0.26 7.55
CA LEU A 86 -10.28 1.27 8.15
C LEU A 86 -10.36 1.15 9.68
N SER A 87 -9.40 0.45 10.27
CA SER A 87 -9.32 0.24 11.72
C SER A 87 -7.89 -0.11 12.13
N PRO A 88 -7.52 0.09 13.42
CA PRO A 88 -6.21 -0.35 13.91
C PRO A 88 -5.97 -1.85 13.68
N GLU A 89 -7.00 -2.68 13.86
CA GLU A 89 -6.91 -4.14 13.66
C GLU A 89 -6.55 -4.49 12.21
N HIS A 90 -7.20 -3.86 11.25
CA HIS A 90 -6.90 -4.08 9.83
C HIS A 90 -5.55 -3.52 9.42
N LEU A 91 -5.14 -2.39 10.00
CA LEU A 91 -3.80 -1.84 9.78
C LEU A 91 -2.73 -2.83 10.23
N ILE A 92 -2.85 -3.35 11.46
CA ILE A 92 -1.91 -4.33 12.00
C ILE A 92 -1.92 -5.61 11.16
N LYS A 93 -3.11 -6.12 10.82
CA LYS A 93 -3.25 -7.33 10.01
C LYS A 93 -2.57 -7.16 8.65
N SER A 94 -2.79 -6.03 8.00
CA SER A 94 -2.16 -5.76 6.70
C SER A 94 -0.64 -5.79 6.79
N ILE A 95 -0.08 -5.15 7.81
CA ILE A 95 1.37 -5.15 8.04
C ILE A 95 1.88 -6.58 8.30
N LYS A 96 1.22 -7.33 9.18
CA LYS A 96 1.63 -8.70 9.53
C LYS A 96 1.55 -9.66 8.34
N GLU A 97 0.59 -9.48 7.46
CA GLU A 97 0.42 -10.36 6.30
C GLU A 97 1.26 -9.96 5.09
N GLY A 98 2.09 -8.94 5.23
CA GLY A 98 3.11 -8.62 4.24
C GLY A 98 2.82 -7.44 3.33
N ALA A 99 1.76 -6.67 3.59
CA ALA A 99 1.50 -5.45 2.81
C ALA A 99 2.66 -4.46 2.99
N HIS A 100 2.99 -3.76 1.92
CA HIS A 100 4.04 -2.74 1.92
C HIS A 100 3.52 -1.36 2.31
N SER A 101 2.21 -1.14 2.23
CA SER A 101 1.56 0.04 2.80
C SER A 101 0.05 -0.20 2.97
N TYR A 102 -0.58 0.68 3.74
CA TYR A 102 -2.01 0.63 4.05
C TYR A 102 -2.52 2.06 4.01
N VAL A 103 -3.37 2.36 3.02
CA VAL A 103 -3.76 3.73 2.70
C VAL A 103 -5.28 3.85 2.75
N PRO A 104 -5.83 4.81 3.51
CA PRO A 104 -7.26 5.08 3.48
C PRO A 104 -7.67 5.65 2.12
N LYS A 105 -8.84 5.27 1.63
CA LYS A 105 -9.38 5.84 0.38
C LYS A 105 -9.53 7.35 0.44
N ASP A 106 -9.72 7.93 1.65
CA ASP A 106 -9.72 9.39 1.86
C ASP A 106 -8.41 10.07 1.44
N LYS A 107 -7.32 9.31 1.38
CA LYS A 107 -5.99 9.80 0.98
C LYS A 107 -5.59 9.35 -0.41
N MET A 108 -6.53 8.83 -1.18
CA MET A 108 -6.27 8.30 -2.52
C MET A 108 -5.69 9.35 -3.48
N VAL A 109 -5.99 10.62 -3.28
CA VAL A 109 -5.45 11.71 -4.10
C VAL A 109 -3.91 11.73 -4.09
N ASP A 110 -3.29 11.22 -3.03
CA ASP A 110 -1.83 11.15 -2.88
C ASP A 110 -1.26 9.79 -3.27
N ILE A 111 -2.02 8.97 -4.00
CA ILE A 111 -1.61 7.58 -4.34
C ILE A 111 -0.27 7.53 -5.09
N GLU A 112 0.01 8.51 -5.91
CA GLU A 112 1.27 8.61 -6.65
C GLU A 112 2.46 8.60 -5.69
N THR A 113 2.39 9.38 -4.62
CA THR A 113 3.43 9.45 -3.60
C THR A 113 3.58 8.13 -2.85
N PHE A 114 2.47 7.54 -2.41
CA PHE A 114 2.50 6.27 -1.67
C PHE A 114 3.03 5.13 -2.53
N LEU A 115 2.63 5.09 -3.79
CA LEU A 115 3.08 4.05 -4.71
C LEU A 115 4.56 4.19 -5.03
N SER A 116 5.05 5.42 -5.22
CA SER A 116 6.48 5.69 -5.40
C SER A 116 7.31 5.24 -4.21
N ASP A 117 6.87 5.57 -3.01
CA ASP A 117 7.55 5.15 -1.77
C ASP A 117 7.66 3.63 -1.69
N LEU A 118 6.57 2.94 -2.02
CA LEU A 118 6.49 1.48 -2.00
C LEU A 118 7.46 0.86 -3.00
N ILE A 119 7.47 1.34 -4.23
CA ILE A 119 8.33 0.81 -5.29
C ILE A 119 9.80 1.06 -4.98
N LEU A 120 10.14 2.28 -4.54
CA LEU A 120 11.51 2.60 -4.14
C LEU A 120 11.99 1.73 -2.98
N ALA A 121 11.16 1.56 -1.96
CA ALA A 121 11.52 0.73 -0.81
C ALA A 121 11.79 -0.71 -1.23
N HIS A 122 10.94 -1.25 -2.11
CA HIS A 122 11.08 -2.62 -2.62
C HIS A 122 12.32 -2.78 -3.49
N GLU A 123 12.55 -1.88 -4.44
CA GLU A 123 13.68 -1.96 -5.37
C GLU A 123 15.03 -1.76 -4.68
N LYS A 124 15.08 -0.90 -3.67
CA LYS A 124 16.33 -0.55 -2.97
C LYS A 124 16.53 -1.29 -1.67
N GLY A 125 15.60 -2.17 -1.28
CA GLY A 125 15.70 -2.88 -0.02
C GLY A 125 15.59 -2.00 1.21
N LEU A 126 14.89 -0.86 1.12
CA LEU A 126 14.72 0.08 2.21
C LEU A 126 13.66 -0.42 3.21
N LYS A 127 13.59 0.23 4.38
CA LYS A 127 12.57 -0.08 5.40
C LYS A 127 11.19 0.22 4.83
N LYS A 128 10.39 -0.82 4.65
CA LYS A 128 9.15 -0.72 3.86
C LYS A 128 8.02 0.09 4.50
N HIS A 129 8.01 0.26 5.82
CA HIS A 129 6.90 0.93 6.48
C HIS A 129 7.19 2.36 6.97
N GLY A 130 8.44 2.80 6.96
CA GLY A 130 8.81 4.07 7.58
C GLY A 130 8.11 5.27 6.96
N ARG A 131 8.17 5.42 5.65
CA ARG A 131 7.68 6.62 4.97
C ARG A 131 6.17 6.74 4.93
N TRP A 132 5.48 5.72 4.46
CA TRP A 132 4.03 5.82 4.34
C TRP A 132 3.37 5.96 5.71
N PHE A 133 3.91 5.29 6.71
CA PHE A 133 3.37 5.38 8.06
C PHE A 133 3.57 6.79 8.64
N GLU A 134 4.73 7.39 8.47
CA GLU A 134 4.96 8.77 8.89
C GLU A 134 4.00 9.74 8.23
N ARG A 135 3.76 9.56 6.94
CA ARG A 135 2.83 10.43 6.20
C ARG A 135 1.40 10.31 6.72
N LEU A 136 0.98 9.12 7.12
CA LEU A 136 -0.40 8.83 7.51
C LEU A 136 -0.65 8.85 9.02
N LYS A 137 0.38 8.86 9.85
CA LYS A 137 0.22 8.84 11.29
C LYS A 137 -0.70 9.95 11.82
N PRO A 138 -0.59 11.21 11.38
CA PRO A 138 -1.53 12.24 11.82
C PRO A 138 -2.99 11.91 11.47
N PHE A 139 -3.24 11.32 10.31
CA PHE A 139 -4.56 10.88 9.92
C PHE A 139 -5.06 9.75 10.84
N PHE A 140 -4.21 8.74 11.10
CA PHE A 140 -4.58 7.64 12.01
C PHE A 140 -4.83 8.12 13.43
N ASP A 141 -4.00 9.03 13.95
CA ASP A 141 -4.18 9.61 15.29
C ASP A 141 -5.53 10.30 15.41
N LYS A 142 -5.93 11.03 14.38
CA LYS A 142 -7.22 11.73 14.34
C LYS A 142 -8.39 10.75 14.19
N GLN A 143 -8.25 9.77 13.29
CA GLN A 143 -9.32 8.83 12.94
C GLN A 143 -9.58 7.82 14.06
N PHE A 144 -8.53 7.30 14.69
CA PHE A 144 -8.61 6.23 15.67
C PHE A 144 -8.57 6.72 17.13
N GLY A 145 -8.25 8.00 17.35
CA GLY A 145 -8.08 8.59 18.68
C GLY A 145 -6.62 8.56 19.15
N PRO A 146 -6.25 9.45 20.10
CA PRO A 146 -4.82 9.67 20.44
C PRO A 146 -4.13 8.46 21.06
N GLU A 147 -4.88 7.51 21.65
CA GLU A 147 -4.32 6.36 22.34
C GLU A 147 -4.56 5.04 21.61
N TRP A 148 -4.78 5.09 20.30
CA TRP A 148 -5.15 3.90 19.52
C TRP A 148 -4.06 2.83 19.49
N ARG A 149 -2.78 3.19 19.68
CA ARG A 149 -1.66 2.23 19.68
C ARG A 149 -1.51 1.48 21.00
N GLU A 150 -2.17 1.94 22.07
CA GLU A 150 -2.03 1.34 23.40
C GLU A 150 -2.57 -0.10 23.48
N ALA A 151 -3.61 -0.42 22.71
CA ALA A 151 -4.19 -1.75 22.69
C ALA A 151 -3.20 -2.82 22.20
N ASP A 152 -2.23 -2.43 21.35
CA ASP A 152 -1.23 -3.33 20.77
C ASP A 152 0.17 -2.74 20.92
N LYS A 153 0.48 -2.24 22.11
CA LYS A 153 1.72 -1.48 22.33
C LYS A 153 2.99 -2.28 22.04
N ASP A 154 2.98 -3.59 22.28
CA ASP A 154 4.15 -4.44 22.00
C ASP A 154 4.41 -4.54 20.50
N PHE A 155 3.34 -4.69 19.71
CA PHE A 155 3.45 -4.64 18.24
C PHE A 155 4.05 -3.32 17.78
N TRP A 156 3.53 -2.20 18.29
CA TRP A 156 3.97 -0.88 17.85
C TRP A 156 5.38 -0.54 18.29
N LYS A 157 5.78 -1.01 19.46
CA LYS A 157 7.16 -0.87 19.93
C LYS A 157 8.12 -1.59 18.99
N ASP A 158 7.81 -2.81 18.61
CA ASP A 158 8.61 -3.59 17.67
C ASP A 158 8.62 -2.94 16.28
N PHE A 159 7.46 -2.47 15.82
CA PHE A 159 7.32 -1.75 14.56
C PHE A 159 8.21 -0.51 14.51
N ASP A 160 8.17 0.32 15.57
CA ASP A 160 8.98 1.53 15.63
C ASP A 160 10.48 1.22 15.54
N LEU A 161 10.92 0.16 16.21
CA LEU A 161 12.31 -0.26 16.17
C LEU A 161 12.75 -0.74 14.78
N LYS A 162 11.86 -1.44 14.08
CA LYS A 162 12.19 -2.06 12.77
C LYS A 162 12.04 -1.11 11.59
N TYR A 163 11.01 -0.26 11.61
CA TYR A 163 10.55 0.42 10.40
C TYR A 163 10.61 1.94 10.43
N MET A 164 10.68 2.58 11.60
CA MET A 164 10.74 4.04 11.64
C MET A 164 12.06 4.55 11.07
N VAL A 165 11.96 5.48 10.12
CA VAL A 165 13.16 6.05 9.49
C VAL A 165 13.82 7.08 10.41
N THR A 166 15.16 7.07 10.45
CA THR A 166 15.95 8.09 11.14
C THR A 166 16.14 9.30 10.22
N LYS A 167 16.61 10.42 10.77
CA LYS A 167 16.98 11.59 9.98
C LYS A 167 18.01 11.27 8.91
N GLU A 168 18.95 10.38 9.23
CA GLU A 168 20.00 9.95 8.31
C GLU A 168 19.43 9.15 7.16
N GLU A 169 18.53 8.20 7.45
CA GLU A 169 17.86 7.40 6.42
C GLU A 169 17.01 8.26 5.49
N VAL A 170 16.32 9.26 6.02
CA VAL A 170 15.56 10.21 5.21
C VAL A 170 16.48 11.01 4.29
N GLY A 171 17.62 11.45 4.79
CA GLY A 171 18.63 12.15 4.00
C GLY A 171 19.16 11.30 2.85
N ASP A 172 19.37 10.01 3.07
CA ASP A 172 19.90 9.08 2.06
C ASP A 172 18.89 8.81 0.94
N VAL A 173 17.60 9.01 1.18
CA VAL A 173 16.53 8.68 0.23
C VAL A 173 16.07 9.91 -0.56
N ILE A 174 16.31 11.08 -0.03
CA ILE A 174 16.00 12.34 -0.70
C ILE A 174 17.15 12.73 -1.62
#